data_c3b62f51b1ee3ae80d50f05db00d9a1b
#
_entry.id   c3b62f51b1ee3ae80d50f05db00d9a1b
#
_cell.length_a   1.000
_cell.length_b   1.000
_cell.length_c   1.000
_cell.angle_alpha   90.00
_cell.angle_beta   90.00
_cell.angle_gamma   90.00
#
_symmetry.space_group_name_H-M   'P 1'
#
loop_
_entity.id
_entity.type
_entity.pdbx_description
1 polymer ?
#
loop_
_entity_poly.entity_id
_entity_poly.type
_entity_poly.pdbx_seq_one_letter_code
_entity_poly.pdbx_strand_id
1 'polypeptide(L)'
;MKLARFSFEGKAEVYNGVIEGDFIHTYSGSPFEQIEILQEKYALHEVKLLSPIIPRHIIGIGKNFVAEGSIKPPMPELPIFFYKPLTTVIGPDDPILFPSNVTEAKFEAEVAIVIGKTAQAITPDEASNYILGSTIANDVGAFQFFHEEGHWTVGKAFDTFCPLGPYIDTEFDYNNARIIARLNGKELQNSTMEQIITPIHEMISYISGFMTLMPGDVILTGTPAGADFMRAGDTIECIVDGLGTLSNTVQQR
;
A
#
# COMPACT_ATOMS: atom_id res chain seq x y z
N MET A 1 -9.20 13.66 -5.14
CA MET A 1 -10.37 13.02 -4.44
C MET A 1 -9.86 11.88 -3.56
N LYS A 2 -10.50 11.66 -2.39
CA LYS A 2 -10.15 10.56 -1.47
C LYS A 2 -11.17 9.43 -1.60
N LEU A 3 -10.85 8.43 -2.42
CA LEU A 3 -11.70 7.28 -2.71
C LEU A 3 -11.53 6.23 -1.61
N ALA A 4 -12.63 5.76 -1.04
CA ALA A 4 -12.62 4.75 0.02
C ALA A 4 -13.68 3.67 -0.21
N ARG A 5 -13.48 2.53 0.44
CA ARG A 5 -14.48 1.48 0.60
C ARG A 5 -14.80 1.34 2.07
N PHE A 6 -16.04 1.13 2.39
CA PHE A 6 -16.48 1.06 3.79
C PHE A 6 -17.66 0.12 3.98
N SER A 7 -17.88 -0.25 5.22
CA SER A 7 -19.05 -1.00 5.67
C SER A 7 -19.55 -0.42 6.99
N PHE A 8 -20.71 -0.90 7.44
CA PHE A 8 -21.18 -0.64 8.80
C PHE A 8 -20.86 -1.83 9.70
N GLU A 9 -20.64 -1.58 10.97
CA GLU A 9 -20.38 -2.63 11.93
C GLU A 9 -21.49 -3.68 11.92
N GLY A 10 -21.10 -4.96 11.85
CA GLY A 10 -22.02 -6.10 11.80
C GLY A 10 -22.77 -6.28 10.47
N LYS A 11 -22.48 -5.49 9.42
CA LYS A 11 -23.07 -5.65 8.09
C LYS A 11 -22.02 -6.18 7.09
N ALA A 12 -22.46 -7.09 6.22
CA ALA A 12 -21.62 -7.63 5.15
C ALA A 12 -21.60 -6.75 3.89
N GLU A 13 -22.48 -5.77 3.80
CA GLU A 13 -22.62 -4.88 2.65
C GLU A 13 -21.46 -3.88 2.59
N VAL A 14 -20.86 -3.73 1.40
CA VAL A 14 -19.73 -2.85 1.16
C VAL A 14 -20.15 -1.71 0.24
N TYR A 15 -19.80 -0.52 0.61
CA TYR A 15 -20.07 0.71 -0.11
C TYR A 15 -18.79 1.34 -0.62
N ASN A 16 -18.88 2.06 -1.73
CA ASN A 16 -17.83 2.94 -2.21
C ASN A 16 -18.17 4.39 -1.85
N GLY A 17 -17.17 5.17 -1.48
CA GLY A 17 -17.39 6.56 -1.10
C GLY A 17 -16.21 7.48 -1.37
N VAL A 18 -16.50 8.77 -1.41
CA VAL A 18 -15.51 9.85 -1.43
C VAL A 18 -15.50 10.53 -0.06
N ILE A 19 -14.34 10.63 0.54
CA ILE A 19 -14.16 11.28 1.85
C ILE A 19 -14.01 12.80 1.64
N GLU A 20 -14.85 13.57 2.32
CA GLU A 20 -14.79 15.03 2.38
C GLU A 20 -14.91 15.50 3.84
N GLY A 21 -13.82 15.99 4.43
CA GLY A 21 -13.76 16.33 5.84
C GLY A 21 -14.09 15.13 6.73
N ASP A 22 -15.07 15.27 7.61
CA ASP A 22 -15.49 14.24 8.56
C ASP A 22 -16.58 13.30 8.00
N PHE A 23 -16.89 13.41 6.71
CA PHE A 23 -17.96 12.64 6.07
C PHE A 23 -17.45 11.81 4.90
N ILE A 24 -18.18 10.74 4.60
CA ILE A 24 -18.01 9.93 3.39
C ILE A 24 -19.32 9.95 2.60
N HIS A 25 -19.24 10.38 1.34
CA HIS A 25 -20.33 10.41 0.40
C HIS A 25 -20.29 9.16 -0.46
N THR A 26 -21.39 8.41 -0.55
CA THR A 26 -21.45 7.23 -1.43
C THR A 26 -21.36 7.64 -2.89
N TYR A 27 -20.81 6.75 -3.71
CA TYR A 27 -20.83 6.92 -5.16
C TYR A 27 -21.20 5.63 -5.87
N SER A 28 -21.77 5.77 -7.07
CA SER A 28 -21.98 4.69 -8.05
C SER A 28 -20.96 4.80 -9.18
N GLY A 29 -20.86 3.76 -10.00
CA GLY A 29 -19.94 3.70 -11.12
C GLY A 29 -18.58 3.12 -10.74
N SER A 30 -17.57 3.39 -11.57
CA SER A 30 -16.21 2.85 -11.43
C SER A 30 -15.19 3.98 -11.29
N PRO A 31 -14.27 3.93 -10.30
CA PRO A 31 -13.22 4.94 -10.16
C PRO A 31 -12.22 4.91 -11.33
N PHE A 32 -12.24 3.85 -12.14
CA PHE A 32 -11.40 3.71 -13.33
C PHE A 32 -12.03 4.30 -14.60
N GLU A 33 -13.31 4.70 -14.53
CA GLU A 33 -14.05 5.28 -15.66
C GLU A 33 -14.71 6.59 -15.25
N GLN A 34 -15.84 6.49 -14.61
CA GLN A 34 -16.60 7.63 -14.10
C GLN A 34 -17.35 7.24 -12.84
N ILE A 35 -17.36 8.12 -11.86
CA ILE A 35 -18.18 8.01 -10.66
C ILE A 35 -19.26 9.08 -10.64
N GLU A 36 -20.40 8.74 -10.03
CA GLU A 36 -21.48 9.66 -9.70
C GLU A 36 -21.66 9.70 -8.18
N ILE A 37 -21.43 10.85 -7.57
CA ILE A 37 -21.62 11.03 -6.13
C ILE A 37 -23.11 11.06 -5.83
N LEU A 38 -23.53 10.20 -4.89
CA LEU A 38 -24.92 10.07 -4.49
C LEU A 38 -25.26 11.02 -3.33
N GLN A 39 -26.55 11.12 -2.99
CA GLN A 39 -27.00 12.01 -1.91
C GLN A 39 -26.69 11.45 -0.51
N GLU A 40 -26.47 10.15 -0.41
CA GLU A 40 -26.21 9.48 0.87
C GLU A 40 -24.81 9.79 1.38
N LYS A 41 -24.75 10.23 2.63
CA LYS A 41 -23.49 10.50 3.34
C LYS A 41 -23.56 10.01 4.76
N TYR A 42 -22.40 9.63 5.30
CA TYR A 42 -22.26 9.13 6.66
C TYR A 42 -21.07 9.82 7.33
N ALA A 43 -21.10 9.93 8.66
CA ALA A 43 -19.94 10.41 9.39
C ALA A 43 -18.85 9.32 9.40
N LEU A 44 -17.58 9.70 9.26
CA LEU A 44 -16.47 8.72 9.19
C LEU A 44 -16.38 7.83 10.44
N HIS A 45 -16.77 8.34 11.62
CA HIS A 45 -16.76 7.58 12.87
C HIS A 45 -17.91 6.56 12.99
N GLU A 46 -18.90 6.58 12.09
CA GLU A 46 -20.02 5.62 12.05
C GLU A 46 -19.75 4.45 11.11
N VAL A 47 -18.65 4.49 10.33
CA VAL A 47 -18.33 3.49 9.33
C VAL A 47 -17.00 2.82 9.64
N LYS A 48 -16.86 1.56 9.21
CA LYS A 48 -15.58 0.87 9.17
C LYS A 48 -14.97 1.04 7.78
N LEU A 49 -13.81 1.70 7.69
CA LEU A 49 -13.04 1.74 6.45
C LEU A 49 -12.47 0.35 6.15
N LEU A 50 -12.47 0.00 4.89
CA LEU A 50 -11.90 -1.24 4.36
C LEU A 50 -10.68 -0.90 3.49
N SER A 51 -9.95 -1.92 3.03
CA SER A 51 -8.99 -1.69 1.96
C SER A 51 -9.69 -0.93 0.82
N PRO A 52 -9.16 0.22 0.38
CA PRO A 52 -9.86 1.12 -0.55
C PRO A 52 -10.04 0.53 -1.94
N ILE A 53 -9.38 -0.60 -2.19
CA ILE A 53 -9.44 -1.34 -3.44
C ILE A 53 -9.36 -2.84 -3.17
N ILE A 54 -9.96 -3.65 -4.03
CA ILE A 54 -9.62 -5.06 -4.21
C ILE A 54 -8.61 -5.10 -5.36
N PRO A 55 -7.30 -5.29 -5.09
CA PRO A 55 -6.30 -5.27 -6.13
C PRO A 55 -6.54 -6.37 -7.18
N ARG A 56 -6.08 -6.14 -8.41
CA ARG A 56 -5.94 -7.20 -9.41
C ARG A 56 -4.67 -8.01 -9.18
N HIS A 57 -3.55 -7.28 -9.08
CA HIS A 57 -2.26 -7.79 -8.68
C HIS A 57 -1.66 -6.86 -7.63
N ILE A 58 -0.78 -7.39 -6.81
CA ILE A 58 0.04 -6.62 -5.87
C ILE A 58 1.49 -6.93 -6.23
N ILE A 59 2.19 -5.89 -6.68
CA ILE A 59 3.57 -5.98 -7.15
C ILE A 59 4.43 -5.20 -6.17
N GLY A 60 5.34 -5.87 -5.46
CA GLY A 60 6.28 -5.22 -4.55
C GLY A 60 7.65 -5.00 -5.20
N ILE A 61 8.29 -3.89 -4.86
CA ILE A 61 9.63 -3.53 -5.29
C ILE A 61 10.59 -3.68 -4.12
N GLY A 62 11.53 -4.59 -4.23
CA GLY A 62 12.50 -4.84 -3.17
C GLY A 62 13.75 -3.97 -3.23
N LYS A 63 14.29 -3.63 -2.04
CA LYS A 63 15.55 -2.87 -1.88
C LYS A 63 15.58 -1.53 -2.61
N ASN A 64 14.48 -0.78 -2.57
CA ASN A 64 14.28 0.41 -3.38
C ASN A 64 14.51 1.74 -2.62
N PHE A 65 15.04 1.70 -1.41
CA PHE A 65 15.36 2.89 -0.62
C PHE A 65 16.80 2.85 -0.12
N VAL A 66 17.42 4.02 -0.03
CA VAL A 66 18.66 4.23 0.72
C VAL A 66 18.35 4.90 2.06
N ALA A 67 19.25 4.72 3.03
CA ALA A 67 19.16 5.46 4.27
C ALA A 67 19.41 6.97 4.00
N GLU A 68 18.74 7.81 4.77
CA GLU A 68 18.91 9.27 4.67
C GLU A 68 20.38 9.65 4.86
N GLY A 69 20.89 10.56 4.01
CA GLY A 69 22.29 10.95 4.00
C GLY A 69 23.25 9.98 3.31
N SER A 70 22.76 8.83 2.84
CA SER A 70 23.55 7.88 2.04
C SER A 70 23.65 8.32 0.58
N ILE A 71 24.73 7.89 -0.09
CA ILE A 71 24.86 8.08 -1.54
C ILE A 71 23.88 7.12 -2.23
N LYS A 72 22.96 7.69 -3.03
CA LYS A 72 22.03 6.89 -3.83
C LYS A 72 22.79 6.15 -4.93
N PRO A 73 22.68 4.82 -5.03
CA PRO A 73 23.22 4.07 -6.14
C PRO A 73 22.48 4.41 -7.44
N PRO A 74 23.06 4.14 -8.61
CA PRO A 74 22.30 4.19 -9.85
C PRO A 74 21.14 3.20 -9.81
N MET A 75 20.07 3.51 -10.55
CA MET A 75 18.95 2.58 -10.72
C MET A 75 19.49 1.25 -11.30
N PRO A 76 19.11 0.10 -10.70
CA PRO A 76 19.53 -1.20 -11.22
C PRO A 76 18.88 -1.48 -12.58
N GLU A 77 19.63 -2.14 -13.48
CA GLU A 77 19.08 -2.61 -14.75
C GLU A 77 17.91 -3.60 -14.56
N LEU A 78 17.97 -4.38 -13.48
CA LEU A 78 16.96 -5.38 -13.10
C LEU A 78 16.50 -5.11 -11.66
N PRO A 79 15.53 -4.22 -11.45
CA PRO A 79 14.89 -4.04 -10.14
C PRO A 79 14.30 -5.35 -9.62
N ILE A 80 14.33 -5.54 -8.31
CA ILE A 80 13.78 -6.75 -7.70
C ILE A 80 12.27 -6.59 -7.59
N PHE A 81 11.51 -7.52 -8.18
CA PHE A 81 10.06 -7.61 -8.06
C PHE A 81 9.62 -8.88 -7.37
N PHE A 82 8.50 -8.79 -6.67
CA PHE A 82 7.78 -9.94 -6.15
C PHE A 82 6.27 -9.66 -6.19
N TYR A 83 5.50 -10.73 -6.07
CA TYR A 83 4.04 -10.65 -6.00
C TYR A 83 3.56 -11.02 -4.60
N LYS A 84 2.44 -10.38 -4.20
CA LYS A 84 1.69 -10.81 -3.02
C LYS A 84 0.32 -11.35 -3.46
N PRO A 85 -0.14 -12.48 -2.89
CA PRO A 85 -1.48 -12.99 -3.13
C PRO A 85 -2.56 -12.00 -2.65
N LEU A 86 -3.73 -12.03 -3.28
CA LEU A 86 -4.84 -11.15 -2.89
C LEU A 86 -5.36 -11.42 -1.46
N THR A 87 -5.17 -12.64 -0.95
CA THR A 87 -5.55 -13.01 0.42
C THR A 87 -4.71 -12.30 1.49
N THR A 88 -3.60 -11.65 1.10
CA THR A 88 -2.79 -10.84 2.01
C THR A 88 -3.45 -9.51 2.36
N VAL A 89 -4.43 -9.04 1.58
CA VAL A 89 -5.02 -7.70 1.72
C VAL A 89 -5.98 -7.64 2.89
N ILE A 90 -5.78 -6.64 3.74
CA ILE A 90 -6.69 -6.21 4.80
C ILE A 90 -6.80 -4.68 4.79
N GLY A 91 -7.82 -4.15 5.47
CA GLY A 91 -8.04 -2.72 5.60
C GLY A 91 -7.46 -2.12 6.88
N PRO A 92 -7.76 -0.82 7.12
CA PRO A 92 -7.47 -0.18 8.39
C PRO A 92 -8.16 -0.92 9.55
N ASP A 93 -7.50 -0.97 10.70
CA ASP A 93 -7.95 -1.57 11.95
C ASP A 93 -8.21 -3.09 11.90
N ASP A 94 -8.08 -3.74 10.74
CA ASP A 94 -8.10 -5.19 10.65
C ASP A 94 -6.82 -5.78 11.26
N PRO A 95 -6.89 -6.93 11.96
CA PRO A 95 -5.71 -7.53 12.57
C PRO A 95 -4.79 -8.20 11.53
N ILE A 96 -3.48 -7.97 11.67
CA ILE A 96 -2.46 -8.78 11.00
C ILE A 96 -2.39 -10.11 11.77
N LEU A 97 -2.75 -11.22 11.11
CA LEU A 97 -2.87 -12.53 11.75
C LEU A 97 -1.62 -13.38 11.50
N PHE A 98 -0.85 -13.65 12.54
CA PHE A 98 0.28 -14.57 12.46
C PHE A 98 -0.20 -16.01 12.55
N PRO A 99 0.09 -16.87 11.57
CA PRO A 99 -0.15 -18.30 11.71
C PRO A 99 0.80 -18.90 12.76
N SER A 100 0.49 -20.08 13.27
CA SER A 100 1.21 -20.72 14.39
C SER A 100 2.72 -20.91 14.18
N ASN A 101 3.17 -20.92 12.93
CA ASN A 101 4.58 -21.04 12.55
C ASN A 101 5.30 -19.70 12.35
N VAL A 102 4.61 -18.57 12.58
CA VAL A 102 5.18 -17.20 12.53
C VAL A 102 5.10 -16.60 13.93
N THR A 103 6.24 -16.31 14.52
CA THR A 103 6.34 -15.68 15.85
C THR A 103 6.62 -14.18 15.75
N GLU A 104 7.20 -13.75 14.64
CA GLU A 104 7.52 -12.35 14.35
C GLU A 104 7.56 -12.12 12.83
N ALA A 105 7.20 -10.92 12.41
CA ALA A 105 7.31 -10.48 11.02
C ALA A 105 7.70 -9.00 10.99
N LYS A 106 8.41 -8.56 9.96
CA LYS A 106 8.75 -7.14 9.79
C LYS A 106 7.58 -6.38 9.19
N PHE A 107 7.36 -5.16 9.70
CA PHE A 107 6.58 -4.16 9.01
C PHE A 107 7.46 -3.42 8.00
N GLU A 108 6.84 -2.93 6.94
CA GLU A 108 7.47 -2.14 5.89
C GLU A 108 6.44 -1.09 5.42
N ALA A 109 6.51 0.13 5.97
CA ALA A 109 5.62 1.22 5.58
C ALA A 109 6.01 1.75 4.20
N GLU A 110 5.03 1.87 3.31
CA GLU A 110 5.24 2.22 1.91
C GLU A 110 4.14 3.15 1.37
N VAL A 111 4.49 3.97 0.39
CA VAL A 111 3.51 4.51 -0.54
C VAL A 111 3.14 3.39 -1.52
N ALA A 112 1.87 3.20 -1.77
CA ALA A 112 1.37 2.27 -2.79
C ALA A 112 0.70 3.04 -3.94
N ILE A 113 1.08 2.72 -5.16
CA ILE A 113 0.52 3.33 -6.38
C ILE A 113 -0.56 2.43 -6.94
N VAL A 114 -1.71 3.00 -7.25
CA VAL A 114 -2.84 2.30 -7.88
C VAL A 114 -2.88 2.66 -9.35
N ILE A 115 -2.82 1.66 -10.22
CA ILE A 115 -2.93 1.82 -11.67
C ILE A 115 -4.38 2.11 -12.05
N GLY A 116 -4.59 3.15 -12.85
CA GLY A 116 -5.91 3.62 -13.27
C GLY A 116 -6.29 3.23 -14.70
N LYS A 117 -5.30 2.98 -15.56
CA LYS A 117 -5.53 2.64 -16.98
C LYS A 117 -4.60 1.52 -17.40
N THR A 118 -5.01 0.76 -18.43
CA THR A 118 -4.17 -0.29 -19.01
C THR A 118 -2.89 0.32 -19.59
N ALA A 119 -1.73 -0.12 -19.07
CA ALA A 119 -0.41 0.33 -19.49
C ALA A 119 0.42 -0.83 -20.04
N GLN A 120 0.94 -0.68 -21.25
CA GLN A 120 1.79 -1.66 -21.91
C GLN A 120 2.89 -0.93 -22.69
N ALA A 121 4.15 -1.24 -22.38
CA ALA A 121 5.34 -0.65 -23.00
C ALA A 121 5.31 0.89 -23.06
N ILE A 122 4.89 1.53 -21.97
CA ILE A 122 4.83 2.99 -21.85
C ILE A 122 6.19 3.57 -21.44
N THR A 123 6.42 4.82 -21.79
CA THR A 123 7.62 5.56 -21.35
C THR A 123 7.44 6.13 -19.92
N PRO A 124 8.53 6.46 -19.21
CA PRO A 124 8.44 7.11 -17.89
C PRO A 124 7.64 8.42 -17.92
N ASP A 125 7.77 9.22 -18.98
CA ASP A 125 7.05 10.50 -19.13
C ASP A 125 5.53 10.33 -19.26
N GLU A 126 5.08 9.17 -19.73
CA GLU A 126 3.67 8.83 -19.86
C GLU A 126 3.06 8.27 -18.57
N ALA A 127 3.89 7.76 -17.64
CA ALA A 127 3.46 6.94 -16.51
C ALA A 127 2.40 7.63 -15.64
N SER A 128 2.48 8.95 -15.41
CA SER A 128 1.50 9.69 -14.62
C SER A 128 0.07 9.61 -15.18
N ASN A 129 -0.09 9.43 -16.51
CA ASN A 129 -1.40 9.32 -17.15
C ASN A 129 -2.11 7.98 -16.85
N TYR A 130 -1.39 7.02 -16.28
CA TYR A 130 -1.87 5.67 -15.99
C TYR A 130 -2.09 5.43 -14.49
N ILE A 131 -1.74 6.38 -13.63
CA ILE A 131 -1.94 6.32 -12.18
C ILE A 131 -3.36 6.81 -11.85
N LEU A 132 -4.11 6.04 -11.05
CA LEU A 132 -5.36 6.48 -10.44
C LEU A 132 -5.08 7.38 -9.23
N GLY A 133 -4.15 6.98 -8.40
CA GLY A 133 -3.79 7.69 -7.17
C GLY A 133 -2.88 6.84 -6.28
N SER A 134 -2.72 7.29 -5.04
CA SER A 134 -1.84 6.66 -4.05
C SER A 134 -2.58 6.31 -2.78
N THR A 135 -2.12 5.27 -2.10
CA THR A 135 -2.56 4.85 -0.77
C THR A 135 -1.37 4.44 0.08
N ILE A 136 -1.59 4.11 1.35
CA ILE A 136 -0.56 3.57 2.23
C ILE A 136 -0.62 2.05 2.19
N ALA A 137 0.54 1.42 2.23
CA ALA A 137 0.68 -0.02 2.42
C ALA A 137 1.60 -0.36 3.59
N ASN A 138 1.38 -1.53 4.17
CA ASN A 138 2.36 -2.20 5.01
C ASN A 138 2.72 -3.52 4.33
N ASP A 139 3.93 -3.60 3.74
CA ASP A 139 4.41 -4.81 3.06
C ASP A 139 5.00 -5.81 4.06
N VAL A 140 4.16 -6.36 4.92
CA VAL A 140 4.57 -7.28 5.98
C VAL A 140 5.30 -8.50 5.40
N GLY A 141 6.42 -8.87 6.04
CA GLY A 141 7.24 -10.00 5.62
C GLY A 141 7.73 -10.86 6.77
N ALA A 142 7.49 -12.16 6.70
CA ALA A 142 8.06 -13.16 7.60
C ALA A 142 9.44 -13.58 7.07
N PHE A 143 10.49 -12.89 7.51
CA PHE A 143 11.85 -13.03 6.96
C PHE A 143 12.45 -14.43 7.15
N GLN A 144 12.04 -15.17 8.18
CA GLN A 144 12.43 -16.57 8.38
C GLN A 144 11.96 -17.51 7.27
N PHE A 145 11.05 -17.06 6.38
CA PHE A 145 10.59 -17.78 5.19
C PHE A 145 11.14 -17.20 3.88
N PHE A 146 12.09 -16.27 3.97
CA PHE A 146 12.81 -15.81 2.78
C PHE A 146 13.90 -16.81 2.44
N HIS A 147 13.93 -17.25 1.18
CA HIS A 147 14.96 -18.15 0.72
C HIS A 147 16.31 -17.42 0.62
N GLU A 148 17.41 -18.08 1.01
CA GLU A 148 18.75 -17.51 1.01
C GLU A 148 19.17 -16.98 -0.39
N GLU A 149 18.70 -17.62 -1.46
CA GLU A 149 18.94 -17.22 -2.85
C GLU A 149 18.04 -16.06 -3.34
N GLY A 150 17.30 -15.38 -2.46
CA GLY A 150 16.52 -14.17 -2.78
C GLY A 150 15.09 -14.41 -3.23
N HIS A 151 14.51 -15.59 -3.04
CA HIS A 151 13.09 -15.85 -3.27
C HIS A 151 12.26 -15.45 -2.06
N TRP A 152 11.47 -14.37 -2.17
CA TRP A 152 10.72 -13.78 -1.06
C TRP A 152 9.26 -14.24 -0.99
N THR A 153 8.77 -14.90 -2.02
CA THR A 153 7.35 -15.21 -2.22
C THR A 153 6.69 -15.78 -0.96
N VAL A 154 7.29 -16.80 -0.32
CA VAL A 154 6.66 -17.43 0.85
C VAL A 154 6.52 -16.44 2.01
N GLY A 155 7.59 -15.72 2.35
CA GLY A 155 7.59 -14.76 3.45
C GLY A 155 6.67 -13.55 3.22
N LYS A 156 6.35 -13.24 1.97
CA LYS A 156 5.46 -12.12 1.57
C LYS A 156 4.01 -12.56 1.29
N ALA A 157 3.70 -13.87 1.35
CA ALA A 157 2.44 -14.44 0.86
C ALA A 157 1.43 -14.84 1.97
N PHE A 158 1.76 -14.63 3.23
CA PHE A 158 0.83 -14.97 4.32
C PHE A 158 -0.43 -14.13 4.26
N ASP A 159 -1.59 -14.73 4.53
CA ASP A 159 -2.86 -14.00 4.66
C ASP A 159 -2.70 -12.82 5.60
N THR A 160 -3.34 -11.71 5.30
CA THR A 160 -3.33 -10.45 6.07
C THR A 160 -2.02 -9.65 6.06
N PHE A 161 -0.98 -10.08 5.32
CA PHE A 161 0.34 -9.44 5.31
C PHE A 161 0.47 -8.27 4.32
N CYS A 162 -0.65 -7.70 3.87
CA CYS A 162 -0.68 -6.49 3.05
C CYS A 162 -1.83 -5.55 3.46
N PRO A 163 -1.76 -4.94 4.66
CA PRO A 163 -2.65 -3.82 4.96
C PRO A 163 -2.57 -2.74 3.89
N LEU A 164 -3.73 -2.24 3.43
CA LEU A 164 -3.86 -1.15 2.46
C LEU A 164 -4.91 -0.14 2.94
N GLY A 165 -4.62 1.14 2.84
CA GLY A 165 -5.57 2.18 3.20
C GLY A 165 -4.92 3.48 3.69
N PRO A 166 -5.71 4.40 4.28
CA PRO A 166 -7.15 4.30 4.55
C PRO A 166 -8.03 4.61 3.33
N TYR A 167 -7.51 5.31 2.33
CA TYR A 167 -8.18 5.68 1.08
C TYR A 167 -7.16 5.79 -0.06
N ILE A 168 -7.64 5.89 -1.29
CA ILE A 168 -6.82 6.29 -2.45
C ILE A 168 -7.01 7.78 -2.66
N ASP A 169 -5.94 8.55 -2.61
CA ASP A 169 -5.98 9.97 -3.01
C ASP A 169 -5.50 10.12 -4.46
N THR A 170 -6.40 10.61 -5.31
CA THR A 170 -6.15 10.77 -6.75
C THR A 170 -5.30 12.00 -7.09
N GLU A 171 -5.05 12.87 -6.11
CA GLU A 171 -4.34 14.15 -6.29
C GLU A 171 -3.09 14.25 -5.41
N PHE A 172 -2.73 13.15 -4.74
CA PHE A 172 -1.60 13.13 -3.83
C PHE A 172 -0.26 13.27 -4.55
N ASP A 173 0.58 14.20 -4.09
CA ASP A 173 1.97 14.33 -4.56
C ASP A 173 2.88 13.34 -3.85
N TYR A 174 3.00 12.15 -4.41
CA TYR A 174 3.83 11.08 -3.86
C TYR A 174 5.34 11.36 -3.94
N ASN A 175 5.80 12.28 -4.80
CA ASN A 175 7.24 12.54 -4.98
C ASN A 175 7.86 13.23 -3.76
N ASN A 176 7.06 14.06 -3.06
CA ASN A 176 7.49 14.78 -1.86
C ASN A 176 6.99 14.15 -0.56
N ALA A 177 6.43 12.95 -0.62
CA ALA A 177 5.87 12.29 0.55
C ALA A 177 6.93 11.93 1.59
N ARG A 178 6.55 12.06 2.87
CA ARG A 178 7.30 11.53 4.01
C ARG A 178 6.61 10.27 4.52
N ILE A 179 7.38 9.21 4.70
CA ILE A 179 6.94 7.91 5.20
C ILE A 179 7.43 7.74 6.63
N ILE A 180 6.52 7.45 7.56
CA ILE A 180 6.80 7.22 8.96
C ILE A 180 6.17 5.89 9.38
N ALA A 181 6.87 5.11 10.20
CA ALA A 181 6.27 3.98 10.88
C ALA A 181 6.50 4.06 12.39
N ARG A 182 5.45 3.77 13.16
CA ARG A 182 5.49 3.70 14.62
C ARG A 182 5.00 2.34 15.11
N LEU A 183 5.85 1.65 15.84
CA LEU A 183 5.50 0.40 16.52
C LEU A 183 5.25 0.71 17.99
N ASN A 184 4.02 0.46 18.47
CA ASN A 184 3.60 0.77 19.83
C ASN A 184 3.87 2.25 20.21
N GLY A 185 3.64 3.17 19.27
CA GLY A 185 3.88 4.60 19.42
C GLY A 185 5.35 5.03 19.27
N LYS A 186 6.30 4.10 19.19
CA LYS A 186 7.72 4.42 18.98
C LYS A 186 8.01 4.54 17.48
N GLU A 187 8.51 5.70 17.04
CA GLU A 187 8.94 5.93 15.66
C GLU A 187 10.19 5.12 15.33
N LEU A 188 10.12 4.32 14.27
CA LEU A 188 11.19 3.45 13.80
C LEU A 188 11.58 3.73 12.35
N GLN A 189 10.63 4.13 11.50
CA GLN A 189 10.90 4.62 10.15
C GLN A 189 10.52 6.09 10.06
N ASN A 190 11.36 6.88 9.42
CA ASN A 190 11.08 8.27 9.09
C ASN A 190 12.02 8.70 7.94
N SER A 191 11.46 8.84 6.74
CA SER A 191 12.23 9.18 5.54
C SER A 191 11.32 9.81 4.48
N THR A 192 11.91 10.33 3.42
CA THR A 192 11.17 10.93 2.30
C THR A 192 11.30 10.09 1.04
N MET A 193 10.36 10.25 0.12
CA MET A 193 10.40 9.61 -1.21
C MET A 193 11.62 10.05 -2.04
N GLU A 194 12.33 11.11 -1.65
CA GLU A 194 13.60 11.46 -2.26
C GLU A 194 14.68 10.37 -2.13
N GLN A 195 14.54 9.47 -1.14
CA GLN A 195 15.47 8.36 -0.91
C GLN A 195 15.21 7.13 -1.80
N ILE A 196 14.16 7.16 -2.62
CA ILE A 196 13.84 6.07 -3.54
C ILE A 196 14.93 5.90 -4.61
N ILE A 197 15.30 4.65 -4.91
CA ILE A 197 16.35 4.33 -5.89
C ILE A 197 15.79 4.34 -7.30
N THR A 198 14.72 3.56 -7.53
CA THR A 198 14.00 3.51 -8.80
C THR A 198 12.77 4.41 -8.69
N PRO A 199 12.71 5.56 -9.36
CA PRO A 199 11.56 6.46 -9.33
C PRO A 199 10.28 5.77 -9.79
N ILE A 200 9.12 6.24 -9.30
CA ILE A 200 7.81 5.62 -9.57
C ILE A 200 7.53 5.52 -11.08
N HIS A 201 7.81 6.57 -11.83
CA HIS A 201 7.58 6.57 -13.29
C HIS A 201 8.47 5.55 -14.02
N GLU A 202 9.71 5.42 -13.60
CA GLU A 202 10.63 4.40 -14.11
C GLU A 202 10.16 2.99 -13.77
N MET A 203 9.66 2.76 -12.54
CA MET A 203 9.07 1.47 -12.15
C MET A 203 7.90 1.08 -13.06
N ILE A 204 6.94 1.99 -13.24
CA ILE A 204 5.73 1.72 -14.04
C ILE A 204 6.13 1.44 -15.49
N SER A 205 7.02 2.26 -16.07
CA SER A 205 7.55 2.05 -17.41
C SER A 205 8.23 0.69 -17.53
N TYR A 206 9.15 0.37 -16.63
CA TYR A 206 9.88 -0.90 -16.63
C TYR A 206 8.93 -2.10 -16.54
N ILE A 207 7.99 -2.11 -15.57
CA ILE A 207 7.03 -3.20 -15.41
C ILE A 207 6.16 -3.35 -16.66
N SER A 208 5.67 -2.25 -17.21
CA SER A 208 4.82 -2.26 -18.41
C SER A 208 5.51 -2.80 -19.66
N GLY A 209 6.85 -2.81 -19.66
CA GLY A 209 7.68 -3.32 -20.76
C GLY A 209 7.64 -4.84 -20.89
N PHE A 210 7.36 -5.58 -19.81
CA PHE A 210 7.30 -7.06 -19.85
C PHE A 210 5.94 -7.64 -19.43
N MET A 211 5.07 -6.86 -18.80
CA MET A 211 3.70 -7.29 -18.47
C MET A 211 2.73 -6.12 -18.66
N THR A 212 1.50 -6.41 -19.06
CA THR A 212 0.45 -5.40 -19.13
C THR A 212 -0.03 -5.09 -17.73
N LEU A 213 0.12 -3.83 -17.28
CA LEU A 213 -0.53 -3.33 -16.08
C LEU A 213 -1.99 -3.02 -16.36
N MET A 214 -2.87 -3.37 -15.44
CA MET A 214 -4.31 -3.21 -15.58
C MET A 214 -4.86 -2.26 -14.53
N PRO A 215 -6.01 -1.59 -14.80
CA PRO A 215 -6.71 -0.82 -13.77
C PRO A 215 -6.95 -1.68 -12.52
N GLY A 216 -6.54 -1.16 -11.36
CA GLY A 216 -6.62 -1.87 -10.08
C GLY A 216 -5.38 -2.67 -9.69
N ASP A 217 -4.33 -2.72 -10.51
CA ASP A 217 -3.02 -3.21 -10.06
C ASP A 217 -2.44 -2.23 -9.03
N VAL A 218 -1.82 -2.77 -7.99
CA VAL A 218 -1.18 -2.00 -6.90
C VAL A 218 0.32 -2.27 -6.92
N ILE A 219 1.11 -1.19 -6.96
CA ILE A 219 2.57 -1.25 -6.90
C ILE A 219 3.02 -0.71 -5.53
N LEU A 220 3.68 -1.56 -4.74
CA LEU A 220 4.33 -1.21 -3.49
C LEU A 220 5.72 -0.69 -3.83
N THR A 221 6.03 0.55 -3.42
CA THR A 221 7.19 1.29 -3.94
C THR A 221 8.51 0.99 -3.23
N GLY A 222 8.47 0.14 -2.21
CA GLY A 222 9.57 -0.11 -1.30
C GLY A 222 9.49 0.71 -0.02
N THR A 223 10.20 0.28 0.99
CA THR A 223 10.18 0.83 2.34
C THR A 223 11.51 1.48 2.72
N PRO A 224 11.52 2.59 3.48
CA PRO A 224 12.75 3.19 3.99
C PRO A 224 13.41 2.32 5.07
N ALA A 225 14.64 2.68 5.44
CA ALA A 225 15.35 2.06 6.55
C ALA A 225 14.58 2.19 7.88
N GLY A 226 14.78 1.23 8.80
CA GLY A 226 14.15 1.21 10.12
C GLY A 226 13.01 0.21 10.26
N ALA A 227 12.70 -0.58 9.21
CA ALA A 227 11.78 -1.71 9.33
C ALA A 227 12.27 -2.70 10.41
N ASP A 228 11.37 -3.07 11.34
CA ASP A 228 11.70 -3.92 12.49
C ASP A 228 10.61 -4.97 12.73
N PHE A 229 10.85 -5.88 13.64
CA PHE A 229 9.96 -7.01 13.91
C PHE A 229 8.79 -6.61 14.81
N MET A 230 7.59 -7.00 14.37
CA MET A 230 6.35 -7.01 15.16
C MET A 230 6.11 -8.38 15.75
N ARG A 231 5.39 -8.43 16.88
CA ARG A 231 4.93 -9.64 17.56
C ARG A 231 3.44 -9.54 17.89
N ALA A 232 2.81 -10.64 18.20
CA ALA A 232 1.42 -10.64 18.67
C ALA A 232 1.25 -9.71 19.88
N GLY A 233 0.24 -8.86 19.84
CA GLY A 233 -0.03 -7.80 20.82
C GLY A 233 0.47 -6.41 20.41
N ASP A 234 1.33 -6.32 19.40
CA ASP A 234 1.82 -5.03 18.90
C ASP A 234 0.76 -4.28 18.07
N THR A 235 0.93 -2.96 18.00
CA THR A 235 0.19 -2.08 17.08
C THR A 235 1.19 -1.36 16.19
N ILE A 236 0.99 -1.44 14.88
CA ILE A 236 1.79 -0.75 13.86
C ILE A 236 0.96 0.37 13.21
N GLU A 237 1.56 1.53 13.11
CA GLU A 237 1.03 2.67 12.37
C GLU A 237 1.98 3.00 11.21
N CYS A 238 1.49 2.87 9.98
CA CYS A 238 2.15 3.35 8.78
C CYS A 238 1.54 4.69 8.41
N ILE A 239 2.34 5.74 8.38
CA ILE A 239 1.89 7.12 8.20
C ILE A 239 2.57 7.69 6.96
N VAL A 240 1.80 8.33 6.10
CA VAL A 240 2.33 9.14 5.00
C VAL A 240 1.73 10.53 5.10
N ASP A 241 2.59 11.54 5.25
CA ASP A 241 2.17 12.92 5.40
C ASP A 241 1.29 13.36 4.22
N GLY A 242 0.11 13.88 4.54
CA GLY A 242 -0.91 14.25 3.54
C GLY A 242 -1.82 13.12 3.09
N LEU A 243 -1.43 11.86 3.29
CA LEU A 243 -2.24 10.69 2.91
C LEU A 243 -2.91 10.00 4.11
N GLY A 244 -2.46 10.28 5.34
CA GLY A 244 -3.08 9.80 6.57
C GLY A 244 -2.30 8.69 7.28
N THR A 245 -3.02 7.87 8.04
CA THR A 245 -2.47 6.78 8.87
C THR A 245 -3.22 5.49 8.58
N LEU A 246 -2.45 4.43 8.37
CA LEU A 246 -2.92 3.04 8.31
C LEU A 246 -2.46 2.34 9.58
N SER A 247 -3.40 2.00 10.47
CA SER A 247 -3.13 1.34 11.76
C SER A 247 -3.66 -0.08 11.77
N ASN A 248 -2.87 -1.01 12.30
CA ASN A 248 -3.26 -2.41 12.44
C ASN A 248 -2.66 -3.02 13.71
N THR A 249 -3.42 -3.87 14.38
CA THR A 249 -2.94 -4.70 15.49
C THR A 249 -2.39 -6.03 14.96
N VAL A 250 -1.45 -6.62 15.70
CA VAL A 250 -0.90 -7.95 15.40
C VAL A 250 -1.52 -8.97 16.35
N GLN A 251 -2.03 -10.07 15.81
CA GLN A 251 -2.64 -11.15 16.60
C GLN A 251 -2.09 -12.50 16.18
N GLN A 252 -2.00 -13.43 17.13
CA GLN A 252 -1.73 -14.84 16.83
C GLN A 252 -3.03 -15.52 16.41
N ARG A 253 -2.99 -16.30 15.33
CA ARG A 253 -4.14 -17.08 14.82
C ARG A 253 -4.36 -18.34 15.61
#